data_ba858ed7c0f997313a796295e8d0868c
#
_entry.id   ba858ed7c0f997313a796295e8d0868c
#
_cell.length_a   1.000
_cell.length_b   1.000
_cell.length_c   1.000
_cell.angle_alpha   90.00
_cell.angle_beta   90.00
_cell.angle_gamma   90.00
#
_symmetry.space_group_name_H-M   'P 1'
#
loop_
_entity.id
_entity.type
_entity.pdbx_description
1 polymer ?
#
loop_
_entity_poly.entity_id
_entity_poly.type
_entity_poly.pdbx_seq_one_letter_code
_entity_poly.pdbx_strand_id
1 'polypeptide(L)'
;MPAPTAPGPTVPGSVHGKQPGQLPPAAARPTMPTPTEALPSEVLTVHELQRLGLKANGLVQAAHFQVRAAEAGVVGASAYPNPQLTFMAGPQHARIPQALPSNSHRQFTISQPIENPFLRSARIGSAEAGVDASHASLEQVRADLAAQLRVAAYELVLRQEVARVEASVSELMEEIRRRVKVRVDVGEAARFELIRAETEVLAAASRREAAQLNAQRARVALIQLTAGALRPDFHIEGSLTDPVDLPPLEELREIVPAVNPEVTRLQAEWNRASLRTKQERAAVLPSVTVLLSNFQEAQYTSNLAGVNVTIPLFYRRRGEIDAAVADSERARGILEFRRFEIGQLLESAWQAKQIAQRRVEMFEGGLLKEAESALEVAQAAYRFGERGLIEVLDTQRVLRGLLSDLLQARFDLQVAVAEIDRLRAHYPKEDLE
;
A
#
# COMPACT_ATOMS: atom_id res chain seq x y z
N MET A 1 37.24 41.98 -59.93
CA MET A 1 38.22 42.07 -58.86
C MET A 1 37.65 41.34 -57.64
N PRO A 2 38.22 40.22 -57.18
CA PRO A 2 37.73 39.46 -56.06
C PRO A 2 38.28 40.00 -54.75
N ALA A 3 37.47 39.93 -53.66
CA ALA A 3 37.81 40.33 -52.32
C ALA A 3 38.78 39.34 -51.68
N PRO A 4 39.61 39.81 -50.68
CA PRO A 4 40.61 38.94 -50.09
C PRO A 4 40.02 38.09 -48.95
N THR A 5 40.44 36.84 -48.97
CA THR A 5 40.21 35.79 -47.94
C THR A 5 40.91 36.12 -46.63
N ALA A 6 40.17 36.04 -45.51
CA ALA A 6 40.69 36.14 -44.14
C ALA A 6 41.37 34.80 -43.70
N PRO A 7 42.49 34.88 -42.93
CA PRO A 7 43.17 33.69 -42.43
C PRO A 7 42.42 33.06 -41.22
N GLY A 8 42.39 31.72 -41.20
CA GLY A 8 41.78 30.92 -40.13
C GLY A 8 42.58 30.96 -38.84
N PRO A 9 41.94 30.70 -37.69
CA PRO A 9 42.60 30.72 -36.40
C PRO A 9 43.45 29.48 -36.15
N THR A 10 44.70 29.75 -35.76
CA THR A 10 45.67 28.75 -35.26
C THR A 10 45.23 28.16 -33.93
N VAL A 11 45.24 26.83 -33.85
CA VAL A 11 44.99 26.06 -32.64
C VAL A 11 46.21 26.07 -31.73
N PRO A 12 46.12 26.50 -30.44
CA PRO A 12 47.21 26.30 -29.48
C PRO A 12 47.13 24.90 -28.87
N GLY A 13 48.32 24.37 -28.59
CA GLY A 13 48.63 22.99 -28.24
C GLY A 13 47.91 22.41 -27.01
N SER A 14 47.94 21.09 -27.02
CA SER A 14 47.47 20.13 -26.06
C SER A 14 47.94 20.42 -24.62
N VAL A 15 46.99 20.78 -23.76
CA VAL A 15 47.17 20.69 -22.30
C VAL A 15 46.75 19.31 -21.87
N HIS A 16 47.63 18.59 -21.19
CA HIS A 16 47.38 17.31 -20.53
C HIS A 16 46.14 17.38 -19.64
N GLY A 17 45.09 16.70 -20.05
CA GLY A 17 43.86 16.61 -19.28
C GLY A 17 44.07 15.76 -18.05
N LYS A 18 43.88 16.36 -16.88
CA LYS A 18 43.52 15.58 -15.68
C LYS A 18 42.22 14.85 -15.96
N GLN A 19 42.23 13.55 -15.77
CA GLN A 19 41.05 12.71 -15.81
C GLN A 19 39.97 13.29 -14.87
N PRO A 20 38.70 13.37 -15.32
CA PRO A 20 37.59 13.72 -14.43
C PRO A 20 37.51 12.65 -13.33
N GLY A 21 37.42 13.11 -12.06
CA GLY A 21 37.28 12.23 -10.92
C GLY A 21 36.12 11.25 -11.16
N GLN A 22 36.42 9.97 -10.96
CA GLN A 22 35.41 8.91 -10.94
C GLN A 22 34.32 9.32 -9.95
N LEU A 23 33.11 9.50 -10.44
CA LEU A 23 31.91 9.51 -9.62
C LEU A 23 31.92 8.23 -8.75
N PRO A 24 31.56 8.31 -7.48
CA PRO A 24 31.40 7.11 -6.67
C PRO A 24 30.48 6.14 -7.41
N PRO A 25 30.73 4.81 -7.33
CA PRO A 25 29.91 3.83 -8.03
C PRO A 25 28.45 4.09 -7.64
N ALA A 26 27.60 4.25 -8.66
CA ALA A 26 26.18 4.35 -8.47
C ALA A 26 25.76 3.23 -7.53
N ALA A 27 25.08 3.58 -6.43
CA ALA A 27 24.55 2.62 -5.49
C ALA A 27 23.90 1.49 -6.31
N ALA A 28 24.30 0.26 -6.03
CA ALA A 28 23.82 -0.92 -6.73
C ALA A 28 22.30 -0.81 -6.80
N ARG A 29 21.76 -0.83 -8.03
CA ARG A 29 20.30 -0.90 -8.21
C ARG A 29 19.84 -2.06 -7.36
N PRO A 30 18.80 -1.88 -6.50
CA PRO A 30 18.22 -3.00 -5.81
C PRO A 30 17.85 -4.00 -6.90
N THR A 31 18.53 -5.12 -6.95
CA THR A 31 18.13 -6.25 -7.76
C THR A 31 16.78 -6.66 -7.23
N MET A 32 15.73 -6.46 -8.04
CA MET A 32 14.47 -7.15 -7.77
C MET A 32 14.84 -8.61 -7.55
N PRO A 33 14.32 -9.24 -6.49
CA PRO A 33 14.60 -10.64 -6.25
C PRO A 33 14.27 -11.37 -7.55
N THR A 34 15.25 -12.00 -8.12
CA THR A 34 15.08 -12.88 -9.28
C THR A 34 14.01 -13.90 -8.90
N PRO A 35 13.02 -14.20 -9.77
CA PRO A 35 11.95 -15.17 -9.49
C PRO A 35 12.46 -16.62 -9.30
N THR A 36 13.74 -16.85 -9.04
CA THR A 36 14.41 -18.14 -9.18
C THR A 36 14.75 -18.83 -7.85
N GLU A 37 14.48 -18.24 -6.69
CA GLU A 37 14.36 -19.05 -5.48
C GLU A 37 12.92 -19.54 -5.38
N ALA A 38 12.64 -20.48 -6.22
CA ALA A 38 11.41 -21.21 -6.22
C ALA A 38 11.31 -21.99 -4.91
N LEU A 39 10.42 -21.54 -4.05
CA LEU A 39 9.94 -22.33 -2.93
C LEU A 39 9.45 -23.69 -3.45
N PRO A 40 9.69 -24.80 -2.70
CA PRO A 40 9.17 -26.11 -3.05
C PRO A 40 7.65 -26.03 -3.25
N SER A 41 7.07 -27.02 -3.91
CA SER A 41 5.63 -27.20 -4.05
C SER A 41 5.02 -27.53 -2.68
N GLU A 42 5.07 -26.60 -1.75
CA GLU A 42 4.66 -26.76 -0.37
C GLU A 42 3.24 -26.25 -0.19
N VAL A 43 2.54 -26.96 0.66
CA VAL A 43 1.27 -26.53 1.20
C VAL A 43 1.56 -25.35 2.12
N LEU A 44 1.03 -24.19 1.77
CA LEU A 44 1.23 -22.93 2.51
C LEU A 44 0.01 -22.65 3.38
N THR A 45 0.24 -22.34 4.63
CA THR A 45 -0.79 -21.78 5.50
C THR A 45 -1.10 -20.33 5.10
N VAL A 46 -2.27 -19.82 5.49
CA VAL A 46 -2.64 -18.41 5.24
C VAL A 46 -1.60 -17.45 5.85
N HIS A 47 -1.04 -17.78 7.01
CA HIS A 47 0.00 -16.98 7.67
C HIS A 47 1.31 -16.95 6.88
N GLU A 48 1.75 -18.09 6.37
CA GLU A 48 2.96 -18.18 5.53
C GLU A 48 2.79 -17.43 4.21
N LEU A 49 1.59 -17.51 3.62
CA LEU A 49 1.23 -16.73 2.44
C LEU A 49 1.31 -15.22 2.70
N GLN A 50 0.78 -14.77 3.84
CA GLN A 50 0.87 -13.35 4.24
C GLN A 50 2.33 -12.92 4.41
N ARG A 51 3.15 -13.70 5.12
CA ARG A 51 4.60 -13.41 5.28
C ARG A 51 5.32 -13.33 3.93
N LEU A 52 5.09 -14.31 3.06
CA LEU A 52 5.69 -14.33 1.73
C LEU A 52 5.28 -13.10 0.92
N GLY A 53 3.99 -12.78 0.88
CA GLY A 53 3.47 -11.63 0.14
C GLY A 53 3.99 -10.30 0.68
N LEU A 54 4.02 -10.11 1.99
CA LEU A 54 4.57 -8.91 2.63
C LEU A 54 6.06 -8.70 2.32
N LYS A 55 6.83 -9.79 2.23
CA LYS A 55 8.25 -9.74 1.90
C LYS A 55 8.52 -9.49 0.40
N ALA A 56 7.71 -10.07 -0.47
CA ALA A 56 7.92 -10.03 -1.91
C ALA A 56 7.29 -8.81 -2.60
N ASN A 57 6.24 -8.22 -2.02
CA ASN A 57 5.44 -7.20 -2.69
C ASN A 57 6.19 -5.86 -2.82
N GLY A 58 6.24 -5.34 -4.05
CA GLY A 58 6.94 -4.10 -4.37
C GLY A 58 6.34 -2.84 -3.71
N LEU A 59 5.05 -2.84 -3.33
CA LEU A 59 4.45 -1.71 -2.62
C LEU A 59 5.00 -1.58 -1.20
N VAL A 60 5.24 -2.70 -0.50
CA VAL A 60 5.87 -2.71 0.82
C VAL A 60 7.32 -2.21 0.70
N GLN A 61 8.06 -2.66 -0.31
CA GLN A 61 9.42 -2.17 -0.57
C GLN A 61 9.44 -0.68 -0.88
N ALA A 62 8.50 -0.18 -1.69
CA ALA A 62 8.37 1.24 -1.99
C ALA A 62 8.08 2.06 -0.72
N ALA A 63 7.22 1.57 0.17
CA ALA A 63 6.95 2.21 1.46
C ALA A 63 8.19 2.24 2.37
N HIS A 64 9.02 1.19 2.38
CA HIS A 64 10.33 1.22 3.07
C HIS A 64 11.27 2.30 2.52
N PHE A 65 11.35 2.46 1.20
CA PHE A 65 12.15 3.54 0.62
C PHE A 65 11.59 4.91 0.96
N GLN A 66 10.28 5.06 1.12
CA GLN A 66 9.68 6.32 1.57
C GLN A 66 10.09 6.66 3.02
N VAL A 67 10.15 5.68 3.91
CA VAL A 67 10.69 5.86 5.28
C VAL A 67 12.14 6.34 5.21
N ARG A 68 13.01 5.66 4.46
CA ARG A 68 14.43 6.08 4.29
C ARG A 68 14.57 7.49 3.72
N ALA A 69 13.69 7.87 2.78
CA ALA A 69 13.68 9.22 2.23
C ALA A 69 13.30 10.27 3.30
N ALA A 70 12.33 9.94 4.16
CA ALA A 70 11.95 10.82 5.28
C ALA A 70 13.09 10.95 6.32
N GLU A 71 13.76 9.85 6.68
CA GLU A 71 14.94 9.84 7.56
C GLU A 71 16.07 10.70 7.00
N ALA A 72 16.38 10.58 5.71
CA ALA A 72 17.34 11.44 5.03
C ALA A 72 16.89 12.92 5.06
N GLY A 73 15.58 13.16 5.01
CA GLY A 73 14.98 14.49 5.19
C GLY A 73 15.30 15.12 6.56
N VAL A 74 15.35 14.32 7.64
CA VAL A 74 15.75 14.78 8.99
C VAL A 74 17.22 15.23 8.99
N VAL A 75 18.10 14.47 8.32
CA VAL A 75 19.51 14.85 8.18
C VAL A 75 19.63 16.22 7.49
N GLY A 76 18.88 16.41 6.38
CA GLY A 76 18.81 17.70 5.70
C GLY A 76 18.24 18.82 6.56
N ALA A 77 17.16 18.53 7.32
CA ALA A 77 16.54 19.47 8.24
C ALA A 77 17.45 19.84 9.41
N SER A 78 18.35 18.97 9.84
CA SER A 78 19.30 19.22 10.92
C SER A 78 20.56 19.99 10.48
N ALA A 79 20.84 20.06 9.18
CA ALA A 79 22.01 20.68 8.64
C ALA A 79 22.02 22.21 8.89
N TYR A 80 23.18 22.73 9.27
CA TYR A 80 23.40 24.18 9.34
C TYR A 80 23.56 24.77 7.93
N PRO A 81 23.15 26.04 7.72
CA PRO A 81 23.37 26.70 6.44
C PRO A 81 24.89 26.84 6.17
N ASN A 82 25.27 26.61 4.92
CA ASN A 82 26.67 26.70 4.51
C ASN A 82 27.17 28.15 4.54
N PRO A 83 28.47 28.38 4.83
CA PRO A 83 29.09 29.67 4.63
C PRO A 83 29.07 30.06 3.15
N GLN A 84 28.90 31.33 2.89
CA GLN A 84 28.96 31.90 1.54
C GLN A 84 30.27 32.64 1.36
N LEU A 85 30.92 32.42 0.23
CA LEU A 85 32.15 33.07 -0.18
C LEU A 85 31.86 34.00 -1.33
N THR A 86 32.16 35.29 -1.17
CA THR A 86 32.02 36.30 -2.21
C THR A 86 33.37 36.86 -2.55
N PHE A 87 33.73 36.86 -3.82
CA PHE A 87 34.92 37.52 -4.37
C PHE A 87 34.49 38.58 -5.38
N MET A 88 34.98 39.79 -5.19
CA MET A 88 34.80 40.90 -6.12
C MET A 88 36.16 41.48 -6.49
N ALA A 89 36.36 41.77 -7.77
CA ALA A 89 37.54 42.45 -8.25
C ALA A 89 37.18 43.42 -9.37
N GLY A 90 37.81 44.55 -9.41
CA GLY A 90 37.56 45.53 -10.47
C GLY A 90 38.62 46.64 -10.50
N PRO A 91 38.69 47.38 -11.60
CA PRO A 91 39.57 48.56 -11.70
C PRO A 91 39.08 49.66 -10.78
N GLN A 92 40.01 50.30 -10.07
CA GLN A 92 39.77 51.46 -9.23
C GLN A 92 40.38 52.68 -9.90
N HIS A 93 39.56 53.68 -10.20
CA HIS A 93 39.98 54.94 -10.80
C HIS A 93 39.77 56.10 -9.83
N ALA A 94 40.84 56.89 -9.61
CA ALA A 94 40.76 58.11 -8.80
C ALA A 94 39.94 59.18 -9.55
N ARG A 95 39.00 59.78 -8.86
CA ARG A 95 38.20 60.92 -9.40
C ARG A 95 38.96 62.25 -9.38
N ILE A 96 40.00 62.33 -8.58
CA ILE A 96 40.82 63.55 -8.39
C ILE A 96 42.17 63.32 -9.13
N PRO A 97 42.57 64.20 -10.09
CA PRO A 97 43.73 63.94 -10.97
C PRO A 97 45.08 63.79 -10.23
N GLN A 98 45.22 64.23 -8.99
CA GLN A 98 46.47 64.14 -8.19
C GLN A 98 46.41 63.09 -7.08
N ALA A 99 45.31 62.32 -7.01
CA ALA A 99 45.15 61.17 -6.09
C ALA A 99 45.63 59.90 -6.73
N LEU A 100 46.39 59.15 -6.01
CA LEU A 100 46.80 57.77 -6.14
C LEU A 100 46.76 57.06 -7.50
N PRO A 101 47.73 56.21 -7.85
CA PRO A 101 47.76 55.47 -9.07
C PRO A 101 46.53 54.55 -9.18
N SER A 102 45.95 54.44 -10.36
CA SER A 102 44.90 53.47 -10.67
C SER A 102 45.38 52.06 -10.39
N ASN A 103 44.60 51.29 -9.58
CA ASN A 103 44.91 49.92 -9.23
C ASN A 103 43.64 49.10 -9.20
N SER A 104 43.76 47.81 -8.99
CA SER A 104 42.61 46.92 -8.83
C SER A 104 42.14 46.89 -7.39
N HIS A 105 40.84 47.10 -7.20
CA HIS A 105 40.16 46.78 -5.95
C HIS A 105 39.89 45.29 -5.91
N ARG A 106 40.17 44.63 -4.78
CA ARG A 106 39.85 43.24 -4.51
C ARG A 106 39.16 43.14 -3.17
N GLN A 107 38.03 42.45 -3.15
CA GLN A 107 37.30 42.19 -1.92
C GLN A 107 37.01 40.68 -1.81
N PHE A 108 37.28 40.14 -0.65
CA PHE A 108 37.02 38.78 -0.28
C PHE A 108 36.15 38.78 0.97
N THR A 109 34.96 38.18 0.91
CA THR A 109 34.02 38.15 2.04
C THR A 109 33.56 36.74 2.31
N ILE A 110 33.70 36.28 3.56
CA ILE A 110 33.06 35.08 4.08
C ILE A 110 31.87 35.51 4.92
N SER A 111 30.69 34.96 4.66
CA SER A 111 29.49 35.21 5.47
C SER A 111 28.88 33.90 5.94
N GLN A 112 28.56 33.83 7.24
CA GLN A 112 27.96 32.69 7.91
C GLN A 112 26.61 33.10 8.51
N PRO A 113 25.48 32.62 7.99
CA PRO A 113 24.18 32.77 8.64
C PRO A 113 24.17 32.04 9.98
N ILE A 114 23.76 32.73 11.04
CA ILE A 114 23.49 32.10 12.35
C ILE A 114 22.01 31.79 12.42
N GLU A 115 21.71 30.51 12.43
CA GLU A 115 20.33 30.07 12.43
C GLU A 115 19.67 30.28 13.79
N ASN A 116 18.42 30.74 13.77
CA ASN A 116 17.59 30.86 14.96
C ASN A 116 17.28 29.44 15.52
N PRO A 117 17.63 29.14 16.79
CA PRO A 117 17.46 27.83 17.38
C PRO A 117 15.98 27.39 17.45
N PHE A 118 15.04 28.32 17.62
CA PHE A 118 13.60 27.99 17.60
C PHE A 118 13.12 27.60 16.22
N LEU A 119 13.59 28.26 15.17
CA LEU A 119 13.31 27.91 13.78
C LEU A 119 13.87 26.53 13.45
N ARG A 120 15.15 26.31 13.84
CA ARG A 120 15.83 25.03 13.62
C ARG A 120 15.15 23.88 14.35
N SER A 121 14.80 24.04 15.62
CA SER A 121 14.10 23.01 16.40
C SER A 121 12.73 22.66 15.80
N ALA A 122 11.94 23.66 15.40
CA ALA A 122 10.64 23.41 14.76
C ALA A 122 10.78 22.72 13.39
N ARG A 123 11.82 23.05 12.60
CA ARG A 123 12.12 22.41 11.32
C ARG A 123 12.50 20.94 11.50
N ILE A 124 13.40 20.65 12.46
CA ILE A 124 13.81 19.28 12.77
C ILE A 124 12.60 18.47 13.26
N GLY A 125 11.87 18.97 14.26
CA GLY A 125 10.71 18.26 14.78
C GLY A 125 9.61 18.04 13.72
N SER A 126 9.44 18.98 12.76
CA SER A 126 8.53 18.79 11.63
C SER A 126 9.01 17.66 10.69
N ALA A 127 10.32 17.52 10.49
CA ALA A 127 10.89 16.43 9.70
C ALA A 127 10.77 15.07 10.43
N GLU A 128 11.01 15.04 11.74
CA GLU A 128 10.84 13.84 12.60
C GLU A 128 9.37 13.36 12.59
N ALA A 129 8.41 14.27 12.75
CA ALA A 129 6.99 13.93 12.60
C ALA A 129 6.65 13.41 11.18
N GLY A 130 7.41 13.82 10.16
CA GLY A 130 7.35 13.27 8.82
C GLY A 130 7.84 11.82 8.73
N VAL A 131 8.87 11.46 9.51
CA VAL A 131 9.34 10.06 9.63
C VAL A 131 8.27 9.21 10.31
N ASP A 132 7.68 9.69 11.42
CA ASP A 132 6.60 8.97 12.11
C ASP A 132 5.42 8.71 11.18
N ALA A 133 5.03 9.71 10.37
CA ALA A 133 3.97 9.55 9.37
C ALA A 133 4.33 8.51 8.30
N SER A 134 5.60 8.44 7.89
CA SER A 134 6.08 7.47 6.89
C SER A 134 6.12 6.05 7.45
N HIS A 135 6.51 5.86 8.71
CA HIS A 135 6.42 4.57 9.40
C HIS A 135 4.98 4.09 9.52
N ALA A 136 4.06 4.97 9.94
CA ALA A 136 2.65 4.64 10.03
C ALA A 136 2.05 4.31 8.64
N SER A 137 2.50 4.99 7.58
CA SER A 137 2.12 4.66 6.20
C SER A 137 2.61 3.27 5.77
N LEU A 138 3.84 2.88 6.15
CA LEU A 138 4.37 1.54 5.90
C LEU A 138 3.51 0.48 6.61
N GLU A 139 3.17 0.70 7.88
CA GLU A 139 2.31 -0.21 8.64
C GLU A 139 0.91 -0.31 8.03
N GLN A 140 0.37 0.79 7.49
CA GLN A 140 -0.90 0.78 6.76
C GLN A 140 -0.82 -0.09 5.51
N VAL A 141 0.22 0.07 4.69
CA VAL A 141 0.43 -0.75 3.48
C VAL A 141 0.56 -2.23 3.83
N ARG A 142 1.27 -2.57 4.91
CA ARG A 142 1.40 -3.94 5.41
C ARG A 142 0.06 -4.53 5.85
N ALA A 143 -0.71 -3.80 6.65
CA ALA A 143 -2.01 -4.24 7.14
C ALA A 143 -3.01 -4.45 6.00
N ASP A 144 -3.06 -3.51 5.05
CA ASP A 144 -3.94 -3.58 3.87
C ASP A 144 -3.58 -4.78 2.97
N LEU A 145 -2.29 -4.98 2.70
CA LEU A 145 -1.82 -6.13 1.89
C LEU A 145 -2.07 -7.46 2.61
N ALA A 146 -1.82 -7.54 3.92
CA ALA A 146 -2.06 -8.76 4.69
C ALA A 146 -3.54 -9.15 4.69
N ALA A 147 -4.45 -8.17 4.81
CA ALA A 147 -5.88 -8.42 4.70
C ALA A 147 -6.28 -8.87 3.28
N GLN A 148 -5.76 -8.23 2.24
CA GLN A 148 -6.00 -8.62 0.84
C GLN A 148 -5.51 -10.04 0.56
N LEU A 149 -4.32 -10.42 1.03
CA LEU A 149 -3.77 -11.77 0.89
C LEU A 149 -4.64 -12.81 1.60
N ARG A 150 -5.12 -12.50 2.83
CA ARG A 150 -6.02 -13.38 3.57
C ARG A 150 -7.35 -13.58 2.84
N VAL A 151 -7.98 -12.50 2.39
CA VAL A 151 -9.23 -12.55 1.63
C VAL A 151 -9.05 -13.33 0.33
N ALA A 152 -7.99 -13.08 -0.42
CA ALA A 152 -7.70 -13.78 -1.67
C ALA A 152 -7.39 -15.28 -1.46
N ALA A 153 -6.75 -15.64 -0.32
CA ALA A 153 -6.53 -17.03 0.06
C ALA A 153 -7.85 -17.76 0.29
N TYR A 154 -8.74 -17.19 1.11
CA TYR A 154 -10.05 -17.78 1.37
C TYR A 154 -10.96 -17.73 0.13
N GLU A 155 -10.80 -16.76 -0.77
CA GLU A 155 -11.49 -16.77 -2.05
C GLU A 155 -11.03 -17.96 -2.91
N LEU A 156 -9.75 -18.27 -2.96
CA LEU A 156 -9.27 -19.47 -3.68
C LEU A 156 -9.89 -20.74 -3.08
N VAL A 157 -9.89 -20.87 -1.74
CA VAL A 157 -10.52 -22.02 -1.05
C VAL A 157 -12.00 -22.10 -1.40
N LEU A 158 -12.75 -20.99 -1.33
CA LEU A 158 -14.16 -20.93 -1.74
C LEU A 158 -14.36 -21.44 -3.18
N ARG A 159 -13.57 -20.92 -4.14
CA ARG A 159 -13.71 -21.32 -5.56
C ARG A 159 -13.36 -22.78 -5.79
N GLN A 160 -12.42 -23.33 -5.05
CA GLN A 160 -12.09 -24.75 -5.09
C GLN A 160 -13.22 -25.61 -4.53
N GLU A 161 -13.83 -25.23 -3.39
CA GLU A 161 -14.97 -25.93 -2.82
C GLU A 161 -16.20 -25.88 -3.75
N VAL A 162 -16.50 -24.72 -4.31
CA VAL A 162 -17.58 -24.58 -5.32
C VAL A 162 -17.30 -25.47 -6.54
N ALA A 163 -16.06 -25.54 -7.01
CA ALA A 163 -15.70 -26.41 -8.13
C ALA A 163 -15.89 -27.91 -7.78
N ARG A 164 -15.62 -28.33 -6.53
CA ARG A 164 -15.91 -29.70 -6.06
C ARG A 164 -17.42 -29.98 -6.04
N VAL A 165 -18.23 -29.04 -5.52
CA VAL A 165 -19.70 -29.17 -5.51
C VAL A 165 -20.23 -29.30 -6.94
N GLU A 166 -19.81 -28.44 -7.87
CA GLU A 166 -20.27 -28.50 -9.26
C GLU A 166 -19.78 -29.78 -10.00
N ALA A 167 -18.61 -30.30 -9.63
CA ALA A 167 -18.13 -31.59 -10.14
C ALA A 167 -19.03 -32.74 -9.67
N SER A 168 -19.35 -32.81 -8.37
CA SER A 168 -20.26 -33.83 -7.82
C SER A 168 -21.66 -33.74 -8.43
N VAL A 169 -22.17 -32.52 -8.65
CA VAL A 169 -23.45 -32.30 -9.33
C VAL A 169 -23.40 -32.79 -10.79
N SER A 170 -22.31 -32.51 -11.50
CA SER A 170 -22.12 -32.97 -12.88
C SER A 170 -22.11 -34.51 -12.97
N GLU A 171 -21.45 -35.20 -12.04
CA GLU A 171 -21.42 -36.66 -11.95
C GLU A 171 -22.81 -37.22 -11.65
N LEU A 172 -23.56 -36.62 -10.72
CA LEU A 172 -24.92 -37.00 -10.40
C LEU A 172 -25.86 -36.86 -11.60
N MET A 173 -25.76 -35.77 -12.37
CA MET A 173 -26.57 -35.56 -13.57
C MET A 173 -26.27 -36.59 -14.64
N GLU A 174 -25.02 -36.97 -14.85
CA GLU A 174 -24.64 -38.05 -15.76
C GLU A 174 -25.22 -39.40 -15.33
N GLU A 175 -25.25 -39.70 -14.04
CA GLU A 175 -25.85 -40.91 -13.50
C GLU A 175 -27.38 -40.91 -13.72
N ILE A 176 -28.05 -39.80 -13.41
CA ILE A 176 -29.48 -39.64 -13.66
C ILE A 176 -29.79 -39.83 -15.14
N ARG A 177 -29.05 -39.20 -16.05
CA ARG A 177 -29.22 -39.38 -17.50
C ARG A 177 -29.10 -40.85 -17.91
N ARG A 178 -28.10 -41.59 -17.41
CA ARG A 178 -27.93 -43.02 -17.72
C ARG A 178 -29.14 -43.82 -17.28
N ARG A 179 -29.69 -43.60 -16.09
CA ARG A 179 -30.87 -44.29 -15.56
C ARG A 179 -32.13 -43.95 -16.36
N VAL A 180 -32.35 -42.66 -16.67
CA VAL A 180 -33.50 -42.22 -17.48
C VAL A 180 -33.45 -42.86 -18.87
N LYS A 181 -32.26 -42.93 -19.48
CA LYS A 181 -32.07 -43.54 -20.79
C LYS A 181 -32.52 -45.01 -20.78
N VAL A 182 -32.10 -45.80 -19.79
CA VAL A 182 -32.52 -47.22 -19.67
C VAL A 182 -34.04 -47.32 -19.55
N ARG A 183 -34.70 -46.49 -18.74
CA ARG A 183 -36.17 -46.51 -18.58
C ARG A 183 -36.91 -46.13 -19.88
N VAL A 184 -36.38 -45.18 -20.65
CA VAL A 184 -36.94 -44.78 -21.95
C VAL A 184 -36.77 -45.93 -22.98
N ASP A 185 -35.59 -46.56 -23.00
CA ASP A 185 -35.28 -47.65 -23.93
C ASP A 185 -36.17 -48.88 -23.69
N VAL A 186 -36.62 -49.14 -22.44
CA VAL A 186 -37.56 -50.21 -22.10
C VAL A 186 -39.05 -49.77 -22.11
N GLY A 187 -39.31 -48.48 -22.43
CA GLY A 187 -40.68 -47.94 -22.55
C GLY A 187 -41.33 -47.51 -21.22
N GLU A 188 -40.58 -47.47 -20.11
CA GLU A 188 -41.11 -47.09 -18.79
C GLU A 188 -41.09 -45.58 -18.53
N ALA A 189 -40.39 -44.78 -19.36
CA ALA A 189 -40.35 -43.35 -19.24
C ALA A 189 -40.53 -42.66 -20.61
N ALA A 190 -41.02 -41.42 -20.57
CA ALA A 190 -41.21 -40.62 -21.77
C ALA A 190 -39.91 -40.12 -22.36
N ARG A 191 -39.79 -40.08 -23.69
CA ARG A 191 -38.62 -39.51 -24.39
C ARG A 191 -38.31 -38.08 -23.95
N PHE A 192 -39.32 -37.30 -23.55
CA PHE A 192 -39.17 -35.96 -23.02
C PHE A 192 -38.29 -35.93 -21.76
N GLU A 193 -38.36 -36.90 -20.86
CA GLU A 193 -37.51 -36.98 -19.66
C GLU A 193 -36.04 -37.17 -20.04
N LEU A 194 -35.75 -37.95 -21.08
CA LEU A 194 -34.36 -38.08 -21.56
C LEU A 194 -33.82 -36.77 -22.10
N ILE A 195 -34.59 -36.07 -22.95
CA ILE A 195 -34.17 -34.77 -23.49
C ILE A 195 -33.90 -33.77 -22.34
N ARG A 196 -34.74 -33.77 -21.30
CA ARG A 196 -34.55 -32.90 -20.11
C ARG A 196 -33.31 -33.31 -19.34
N ALA A 197 -33.07 -34.59 -19.10
CA ALA A 197 -31.85 -35.05 -18.41
C ALA A 197 -30.58 -34.69 -19.21
N GLU A 198 -30.58 -34.82 -20.52
CA GLU A 198 -29.47 -34.41 -21.39
C GLU A 198 -29.21 -32.91 -21.31
N THR A 199 -30.25 -32.07 -21.26
CA THR A 199 -30.14 -30.63 -21.09
C THR A 199 -29.49 -30.27 -19.75
N GLU A 200 -29.91 -30.94 -18.66
CA GLU A 200 -29.31 -30.70 -17.32
C GLU A 200 -27.86 -31.18 -17.22
N VAL A 201 -27.49 -32.26 -17.91
CA VAL A 201 -26.09 -32.71 -18.01
C VAL A 201 -25.21 -31.65 -18.67
N LEU A 202 -25.66 -31.11 -19.82
CA LEU A 202 -24.91 -30.05 -20.50
C LEU A 202 -24.78 -28.80 -19.65
N ALA A 203 -25.86 -28.40 -18.96
CA ALA A 203 -25.86 -27.27 -18.05
C ALA A 203 -24.93 -27.50 -16.83
N ALA A 204 -24.91 -28.71 -16.26
CA ALA A 204 -24.02 -29.07 -15.16
C ALA A 204 -22.55 -29.10 -15.61
N ALA A 205 -22.25 -29.62 -16.78
CA ALA A 205 -20.90 -29.62 -17.35
C ALA A 205 -20.38 -28.20 -17.57
N SER A 206 -21.21 -27.30 -18.10
CA SER A 206 -20.86 -25.89 -18.28
C SER A 206 -20.58 -25.19 -16.93
N ARG A 207 -21.40 -25.43 -15.90
CA ARG A 207 -21.17 -24.87 -14.56
C ARG A 207 -19.87 -25.39 -13.93
N ARG A 208 -19.59 -26.69 -14.06
CA ARG A 208 -18.32 -27.28 -13.58
C ARG A 208 -17.12 -26.64 -14.23
N GLU A 209 -17.12 -26.47 -15.53
CA GLU A 209 -16.02 -25.81 -16.27
C GLU A 209 -15.86 -24.37 -15.82
N ALA A 210 -16.95 -23.61 -15.73
CA ALA A 210 -16.91 -22.23 -15.23
C ALA A 210 -16.36 -22.13 -13.80
N ALA A 211 -16.73 -23.05 -12.90
CA ALA A 211 -16.23 -23.09 -11.53
C ALA A 211 -14.72 -23.40 -11.48
N GLN A 212 -14.23 -24.31 -12.31
CA GLN A 212 -12.81 -24.63 -12.43
C GLN A 212 -12.00 -23.41 -12.93
N LEU A 213 -12.50 -22.70 -13.94
CA LEU A 213 -11.85 -21.48 -14.45
C LEU A 213 -11.84 -20.36 -13.41
N ASN A 214 -12.91 -20.22 -12.61
CA ASN A 214 -12.95 -19.26 -11.50
C ASN A 214 -11.92 -19.60 -10.41
N ALA A 215 -11.70 -20.87 -10.08
CA ALA A 215 -10.63 -21.28 -9.16
C ALA A 215 -9.23 -20.96 -9.73
N GLN A 216 -9.01 -21.17 -11.03
CA GLN A 216 -7.75 -20.76 -11.67
C GLN A 216 -7.55 -19.25 -11.63
N ARG A 217 -8.60 -18.45 -11.87
CA ARG A 217 -8.57 -17.00 -11.79
C ARG A 217 -8.18 -16.52 -10.38
N ALA A 218 -8.76 -17.11 -9.33
CA ALA A 218 -8.42 -16.80 -7.95
C ALA A 218 -6.96 -17.13 -7.63
N ARG A 219 -6.42 -18.22 -8.18
CA ARG A 219 -5.00 -18.59 -8.08
C ARG A 219 -4.09 -17.53 -8.70
N VAL A 220 -4.41 -17.05 -9.90
CA VAL A 220 -3.65 -15.98 -10.57
C VAL A 220 -3.66 -14.69 -9.76
N ALA A 221 -4.78 -14.33 -9.12
CA ALA A 221 -4.87 -13.16 -8.25
C ALA A 221 -3.89 -13.24 -7.06
N LEU A 222 -3.74 -14.42 -6.43
CA LEU A 222 -2.75 -14.63 -5.38
C LEU A 222 -1.31 -14.53 -5.87
N ILE A 223 -0.99 -15.07 -7.05
CA ILE A 223 0.34 -14.94 -7.66
C ILE A 223 0.65 -13.45 -7.91
N GLN A 224 -0.33 -12.67 -8.35
CA GLN A 224 -0.18 -11.23 -8.54
C GLN A 224 0.08 -10.49 -7.22
N LEU A 225 -0.68 -10.78 -6.15
CA LEU A 225 -0.50 -10.13 -4.84
C LEU A 225 0.85 -10.46 -4.20
N THR A 226 1.39 -11.64 -4.48
CA THR A 226 2.72 -12.07 -4.01
C THR A 226 3.84 -11.70 -4.99
N ALA A 227 3.58 -10.82 -5.98
CA ALA A 227 4.55 -10.39 -6.99
C ALA A 227 5.28 -11.56 -7.70
N GLY A 228 4.58 -12.69 -7.92
CA GLY A 228 5.12 -13.85 -8.57
C GLY A 228 5.99 -14.77 -7.69
N ALA A 229 6.02 -14.56 -6.38
CA ALA A 229 6.77 -15.41 -5.45
C ALA A 229 6.15 -16.81 -5.31
N LEU A 230 4.86 -16.97 -5.62
CA LEU A 230 4.18 -18.27 -5.63
C LEU A 230 4.35 -19.00 -6.97
N ARG A 231 4.59 -20.30 -6.91
CA ARG A 231 4.55 -21.16 -8.09
C ARG A 231 3.09 -21.36 -8.58
N PRO A 232 2.87 -21.66 -9.85
CA PRO A 232 1.52 -21.90 -10.37
C PRO A 232 0.79 -23.08 -9.72
N ASP A 233 1.52 -24.03 -9.16
CA ASP A 233 1.03 -25.30 -8.56
C ASP A 233 0.95 -25.30 -7.03
N PHE A 234 1.05 -24.10 -6.38
CA PHE A 234 0.93 -23.99 -4.93
C PHE A 234 -0.43 -24.49 -4.40
N HIS A 235 -0.45 -24.90 -3.13
CA HIS A 235 -1.66 -25.28 -2.40
C HIS A 235 -1.78 -24.44 -1.13
N ILE A 236 -3.00 -24.01 -0.79
CA ILE A 236 -3.28 -23.31 0.47
C ILE A 236 -3.84 -24.33 1.46
N GLU A 237 -3.17 -24.48 2.59
CA GLU A 237 -3.70 -25.15 3.76
C GLU A 237 -4.55 -24.15 4.56
N GLY A 238 -5.85 -24.20 4.35
CA GLY A 238 -6.83 -23.35 5.00
C GLY A 238 -8.22 -23.88 4.73
N SER A 239 -9.11 -23.69 5.68
CA SER A 239 -10.52 -24.06 5.57
C SER A 239 -11.41 -22.84 5.80
N LEU A 240 -12.52 -22.75 5.09
CA LEU A 240 -13.55 -21.75 5.38
C LEU A 240 -14.16 -21.90 6.79
N THR A 241 -13.87 -23.03 7.46
CA THR A 241 -14.27 -23.32 8.84
C THR A 241 -13.17 -23.04 9.86
N ASP A 242 -12.07 -22.41 9.47
CA ASP A 242 -11.01 -22.05 10.39
C ASP A 242 -11.57 -21.22 11.56
N PRO A 243 -11.13 -21.50 12.79
CA PRO A 243 -11.65 -20.82 13.97
C PRO A 243 -11.38 -19.31 13.90
N VAL A 244 -12.37 -18.56 14.38
CA VAL A 244 -12.29 -17.10 14.48
C VAL A 244 -11.86 -16.73 15.90
N ASP A 245 -10.63 -16.24 16.02
CA ASP A 245 -10.08 -15.73 17.29
C ASP A 245 -10.06 -14.20 17.25
N LEU A 246 -11.08 -13.58 17.86
CA LEU A 246 -11.21 -12.12 17.96
C LEU A 246 -11.55 -11.73 19.39
N PRO A 247 -10.93 -10.66 19.91
CA PRO A 247 -11.35 -10.05 21.15
C PRO A 247 -12.83 -9.60 21.11
N PRO A 248 -13.48 -9.42 22.27
CA PRO A 248 -14.84 -8.88 22.33
C PRO A 248 -14.88 -7.46 21.73
N LEU A 249 -16.05 -7.06 21.20
CA LEU A 249 -16.23 -5.76 20.54
C LEU A 249 -15.83 -4.58 21.42
N GLU A 250 -16.14 -4.65 22.74
CA GLU A 250 -15.81 -3.57 23.68
C GLU A 250 -14.31 -3.33 23.78
N GLU A 251 -13.52 -4.39 23.79
CA GLU A 251 -12.07 -4.31 23.79
C GLU A 251 -11.53 -3.78 22.44
N LEU A 252 -12.14 -4.20 21.33
CA LEU A 252 -11.77 -3.71 19.99
C LEU A 252 -12.06 -2.21 19.82
N ARG A 253 -13.12 -1.69 20.45
CA ARG A 253 -13.44 -0.24 20.44
C ARG A 253 -12.35 0.60 21.09
N GLU A 254 -11.66 0.06 22.09
CA GLU A 254 -10.54 0.74 22.74
C GLU A 254 -9.22 0.58 21.97
N ILE A 255 -8.95 -0.65 21.50
CA ILE A 255 -7.70 -0.99 20.84
C ILE A 255 -7.59 -0.34 19.46
N VAL A 256 -8.62 -0.48 18.62
CA VAL A 256 -8.55 -0.10 17.20
C VAL A 256 -8.17 1.38 17.00
N PRO A 257 -8.80 2.38 17.65
CA PRO A 257 -8.41 3.77 17.48
C PRO A 257 -6.98 4.10 17.94
N ALA A 258 -6.42 3.27 18.84
CA ALA A 258 -5.08 3.46 19.39
C ALA A 258 -3.98 2.86 18.49
N VAL A 259 -4.26 1.70 17.85
CA VAL A 259 -3.24 0.96 17.08
C VAL A 259 -3.40 1.10 15.55
N ASN A 260 -4.49 1.69 15.10
CA ASN A 260 -4.76 1.81 13.66
C ASN A 260 -3.71 2.68 12.96
N PRO A 261 -3.02 2.15 11.93
CA PRO A 261 -1.90 2.86 11.30
C PRO A 261 -2.32 4.17 10.60
N GLU A 262 -3.54 4.22 10.08
CA GLU A 262 -4.06 5.42 9.43
C GLU A 262 -4.30 6.55 10.45
N VAL A 263 -4.82 6.22 11.63
CA VAL A 263 -4.97 7.20 12.73
C VAL A 263 -3.60 7.68 13.19
N THR A 264 -2.64 6.77 13.35
CA THR A 264 -1.26 7.11 13.75
C THR A 264 -0.59 8.01 12.71
N ARG A 265 -0.76 7.73 11.42
CA ARG A 265 -0.26 8.56 10.32
C ARG A 265 -0.85 9.97 10.36
N LEU A 266 -2.17 10.09 10.47
CA LEU A 266 -2.84 11.39 10.52
C LEU A 266 -2.50 12.18 11.78
N GLN A 267 -2.25 11.51 12.90
CA GLN A 267 -1.75 12.13 14.14
C GLN A 267 -0.35 12.72 13.91
N ALA A 268 0.54 11.99 13.25
CA ALA A 268 1.87 12.46 12.90
C ALA A 268 1.83 13.64 11.90
N GLU A 269 0.93 13.58 10.92
CA GLU A 269 0.71 14.69 9.97
C GLU A 269 0.19 15.96 10.66
N TRP A 270 -0.73 15.83 11.62
CA TRP A 270 -1.18 16.97 12.41
C TRP A 270 -0.03 17.53 13.26
N ASN A 271 0.77 16.68 13.92
CA ASN A 271 1.96 17.11 14.65
C ASN A 271 2.93 17.87 13.74
N ARG A 272 3.18 17.34 12.54
CA ARG A 272 4.01 18.00 11.52
C ARG A 272 3.49 19.38 11.15
N ALA A 273 2.19 19.52 10.89
CA ALA A 273 1.56 20.79 10.55
C ALA A 273 1.63 21.79 11.72
N SER A 274 1.43 21.32 12.96
CA SER A 274 1.56 22.16 14.16
C SER A 274 2.99 22.69 14.37
N LEU A 275 3.99 21.83 14.11
CA LEU A 275 5.41 22.22 14.17
C LEU A 275 5.77 23.19 13.05
N ARG A 276 5.17 23.02 11.85
CA ARG A 276 5.33 24.01 10.77
C ARG A 276 4.75 25.37 11.15
N THR A 277 3.64 25.43 11.87
CA THR A 277 3.11 26.69 12.42
C THR A 277 4.11 27.34 13.38
N LYS A 278 4.77 26.57 14.25
CA LYS A 278 5.84 27.08 15.12
C LYS A 278 7.04 27.57 14.31
N GLN A 279 7.42 26.87 13.25
CA GLN A 279 8.49 27.27 12.33
C GLN A 279 8.20 28.63 11.67
N GLU A 280 6.98 28.83 11.14
CA GLU A 280 6.61 30.11 10.51
C GLU A 280 6.57 31.25 11.51
N ARG A 281 6.12 31.01 12.75
CA ARG A 281 6.22 32.01 13.84
C ARG A 281 7.66 32.34 14.23
N ALA A 282 8.54 31.35 14.30
CA ALA A 282 9.96 31.56 14.60
C ALA A 282 10.72 32.28 13.48
N ALA A 283 10.27 32.15 12.23
CA ALA A 283 10.82 32.79 11.05
C ALA A 283 10.56 34.33 11.01
N VAL A 284 9.71 34.86 11.91
CA VAL A 284 9.51 36.32 12.10
C VAL A 284 10.65 36.96 12.92
N LEU A 285 11.43 36.17 13.65
CA LEU A 285 12.52 36.68 14.43
C LEU A 285 13.64 37.22 13.52
N PRO A 286 14.39 38.26 13.95
CA PRO A 286 15.50 38.80 13.17
C PRO A 286 16.53 37.72 12.81
N SER A 287 16.96 37.69 11.56
CA SER A 287 18.07 36.82 11.13
C SER A 287 19.41 37.52 11.29
N VAL A 288 20.40 36.74 11.72
CA VAL A 288 21.75 37.23 11.99
C VAL A 288 22.74 36.53 11.07
N THR A 289 23.63 37.31 10.42
CA THR A 289 24.72 36.78 9.61
C THR A 289 26.02 37.43 10.06
N VAL A 290 27.00 36.63 10.41
CA VAL A 290 28.35 37.07 10.69
C VAL A 290 29.14 37.13 9.40
N LEU A 291 29.92 38.17 9.17
CA LEU A 291 30.73 38.37 7.97
C LEU A 291 32.12 38.80 8.32
N LEU A 292 33.10 38.28 7.58
CA LEU A 292 34.51 38.67 7.63
C LEU A 292 34.91 39.08 6.21
N SER A 293 35.40 40.27 6.06
CA SER A 293 35.80 40.85 4.76
C SER A 293 37.25 41.30 4.78
N ASN A 294 37.98 40.98 3.73
CA ASN A 294 39.28 41.49 3.41
C ASN A 294 39.18 42.39 2.17
N PHE A 295 39.59 43.65 2.31
CA PHE A 295 39.62 44.62 1.23
C PHE A 295 41.09 44.95 0.91
N GLN A 296 41.44 44.87 -0.35
CA GLN A 296 42.76 45.29 -0.86
C GLN A 296 42.55 46.38 -1.89
N GLU A 297 43.17 47.54 -1.57
CA GLU A 297 43.21 48.70 -2.44
C GLU A 297 44.66 49.08 -2.74
N ALA A 298 44.85 50.10 -3.58
CA ALA A 298 46.19 50.52 -4.02
C ALA A 298 47.16 50.76 -2.89
N GLN A 299 46.71 51.27 -1.74
CA GLN A 299 47.58 51.72 -0.67
C GLN A 299 47.38 51.01 0.66
N TYR A 300 46.27 50.34 0.88
CA TYR A 300 45.99 49.66 2.14
C TYR A 300 45.19 48.42 1.98
N THR A 301 45.33 47.53 2.96
CA THR A 301 44.53 46.35 3.14
C THR A 301 43.73 46.51 4.44
N SER A 302 42.41 46.28 4.38
CA SER A 302 41.53 46.36 5.54
C SER A 302 40.90 45.01 5.81
N ASN A 303 40.92 44.58 7.07
CA ASN A 303 40.19 43.42 7.56
C ASN A 303 39.03 43.90 8.43
N LEU A 304 37.80 43.53 8.04
CA LEU A 304 36.58 43.93 8.72
C LEU A 304 35.84 42.73 9.22
N ALA A 305 35.40 42.73 10.45
CA ALA A 305 34.42 41.81 11.00
C ALA A 305 33.10 42.55 11.22
N GLY A 306 32.03 41.98 10.81
CA GLY A 306 30.71 42.61 10.89
C GLY A 306 29.60 41.64 11.17
N VAL A 307 28.47 42.19 11.56
CA VAL A 307 27.23 41.46 11.77
C VAL A 307 26.15 42.14 10.96
N ASN A 308 25.45 41.34 10.12
CA ASN A 308 24.28 41.79 9.40
C ASN A 308 23.04 41.23 10.11
N VAL A 309 22.10 42.12 10.50
CA VAL A 309 20.85 41.76 11.16
C VAL A 309 19.71 42.22 10.29
N THR A 310 18.92 41.25 9.79
CA THR A 310 17.70 41.54 9.03
C THR A 310 16.50 41.60 9.97
N ILE A 311 15.93 42.80 10.13
CA ILE A 311 14.80 43.07 11.03
C ILE A 311 13.50 43.14 10.17
N PRO A 312 12.53 42.25 10.36
CA PRO A 312 11.28 42.24 9.59
C PRO A 312 10.29 43.31 10.08
N LEU A 313 10.49 44.56 9.67
CA LEU A 313 9.64 45.70 10.06
C LEU A 313 8.33 45.73 9.30
N PHE A 314 8.37 45.53 7.99
CA PHE A 314 7.24 45.70 7.09
C PHE A 314 6.50 44.38 6.83
N TYR A 315 7.26 43.31 6.61
CA TYR A 315 6.68 41.99 6.32
C TYR A 315 6.93 41.03 7.47
N ARG A 316 5.86 40.70 8.20
CA ARG A 316 5.88 39.83 9.40
C ARG A 316 5.31 38.45 9.16
N ARG A 317 5.34 37.99 7.91
CA ARG A 317 4.89 36.62 7.50
C ARG A 317 3.46 36.26 7.98
N ARG A 318 2.56 37.26 8.11
CA ARG A 318 1.20 36.98 8.59
C ARG A 318 0.47 35.94 7.71
N GLY A 319 0.57 36.08 6.38
CA GLY A 319 -0.06 35.17 5.44
C GLY A 319 0.41 33.74 5.59
N GLU A 320 1.72 33.51 5.75
CA GLU A 320 2.28 32.17 5.94
C GLU A 320 1.92 31.58 7.30
N ILE A 321 1.88 32.41 8.35
CA ILE A 321 1.44 31.95 9.67
C ILE A 321 -0.03 31.57 9.63
N ASP A 322 -0.89 32.41 9.07
CA ASP A 322 -2.32 32.12 8.97
C ASP A 322 -2.60 30.89 8.09
N ALA A 323 -1.86 30.72 6.99
CA ALA A 323 -1.91 29.52 6.17
C ALA A 323 -1.47 28.27 6.93
N ALA A 324 -0.35 28.33 7.67
CA ALA A 324 0.14 27.20 8.47
C ALA A 324 -0.82 26.84 9.62
N VAL A 325 -1.48 27.83 10.24
CA VAL A 325 -2.53 27.61 11.25
C VAL A 325 -3.73 26.89 10.60
N ALA A 326 -4.22 27.39 9.46
CA ALA A 326 -5.33 26.77 8.75
C ALA A 326 -5.00 25.32 8.30
N ASP A 327 -3.78 25.07 7.83
CA ASP A 327 -3.32 23.72 7.50
C ASP A 327 -3.28 22.79 8.73
N SER A 328 -2.86 23.30 9.90
CA SER A 328 -2.87 22.53 11.15
C SER A 328 -4.30 22.19 11.60
N GLU A 329 -5.23 23.14 11.53
CA GLU A 329 -6.64 22.91 11.86
C GLU A 329 -7.30 21.97 10.85
N ARG A 330 -6.98 22.06 9.56
CA ARG A 330 -7.41 21.10 8.53
C ARG A 330 -6.93 19.69 8.85
N ALA A 331 -5.65 19.52 9.19
CA ALA A 331 -5.09 18.20 9.54
C ALA A 331 -5.76 17.62 10.78
N ARG A 332 -6.04 18.46 11.79
CA ARG A 332 -6.77 18.07 12.99
C ARG A 332 -8.19 17.62 12.66
N GLY A 333 -8.92 18.39 11.87
CA GLY A 333 -10.30 18.04 11.48
C GLY A 333 -10.36 16.72 10.71
N ILE A 334 -9.39 16.44 9.82
CA ILE A 334 -9.28 15.17 9.11
C ILE A 334 -9.03 14.03 10.10
N LEU A 335 -8.12 14.19 11.06
CA LEU A 335 -7.82 13.20 12.08
C LEU A 335 -9.05 12.85 12.94
N GLU A 336 -9.76 13.87 13.43
CA GLU A 336 -10.96 13.68 14.26
C GLU A 336 -12.07 12.97 13.49
N PHE A 337 -12.31 13.38 12.26
CA PHE A 337 -13.30 12.71 11.39
C PHE A 337 -12.90 11.25 11.10
N ARG A 338 -11.64 10.99 10.78
CA ARG A 338 -11.19 9.64 10.44
C ARG A 338 -11.20 8.69 11.64
N ARG A 339 -10.91 9.19 12.84
CA ARG A 339 -11.10 8.40 14.08
C ARG A 339 -12.54 7.95 14.25
N PHE A 340 -13.49 8.85 14.04
CA PHE A 340 -14.91 8.51 14.09
C PHE A 340 -15.26 7.48 13.00
N GLU A 341 -14.82 7.70 11.78
CA GLU A 341 -15.10 6.80 10.65
C GLU A 341 -14.54 5.39 10.88
N ILE A 342 -13.32 5.26 11.39
CA ILE A 342 -12.71 3.96 11.74
C ILE A 342 -13.52 3.24 12.81
N GLY A 343 -14.05 3.96 13.81
CA GLY A 343 -14.98 3.38 14.77
C GLY A 343 -16.25 2.82 14.11
N GLN A 344 -16.83 3.54 13.13
CA GLN A 344 -18.00 3.08 12.39
C GLN A 344 -17.68 1.90 11.46
N LEU A 345 -16.49 1.87 10.85
CA LEU A 345 -16.02 0.74 10.05
C LEU A 345 -15.87 -0.53 10.90
N LEU A 346 -15.35 -0.40 12.12
CA LEU A 346 -15.28 -1.51 13.07
C LEU A 346 -16.67 -2.05 13.41
N GLU A 347 -17.62 -1.18 13.75
CA GLU A 347 -19.01 -1.58 14.03
C GLU A 347 -19.63 -2.31 12.84
N SER A 348 -19.44 -1.78 11.62
CA SER A 348 -19.93 -2.38 10.39
C SER A 348 -19.32 -3.76 10.15
N ALA A 349 -17.99 -3.89 10.29
CA ALA A 349 -17.29 -5.18 10.13
C ALA A 349 -17.74 -6.21 11.19
N TRP A 350 -17.97 -5.77 12.43
CA TRP A 350 -18.48 -6.63 13.49
C TRP A 350 -19.91 -7.12 13.19
N GLN A 351 -20.80 -6.24 12.73
CA GLN A 351 -22.14 -6.63 12.30
C GLN A 351 -22.10 -7.59 11.12
N ALA A 352 -21.23 -7.36 10.12
CA ALA A 352 -21.04 -8.28 9.01
C ALA A 352 -20.60 -9.67 9.51
N LYS A 353 -19.65 -9.71 10.46
CA LYS A 353 -19.22 -10.96 11.11
C LYS A 353 -20.39 -11.67 11.79
N GLN A 354 -21.21 -10.95 12.57
CA GLN A 354 -22.37 -11.54 13.26
C GLN A 354 -23.42 -12.08 12.27
N ILE A 355 -23.70 -11.35 11.18
CA ILE A 355 -24.63 -11.79 10.13
C ILE A 355 -24.12 -13.08 9.48
N ALA A 356 -22.85 -13.09 9.06
CA ALA A 356 -22.25 -14.26 8.43
C ALA A 356 -22.24 -15.47 9.37
N GLN A 357 -21.87 -15.27 10.64
CA GLN A 357 -21.87 -16.33 11.65
C GLN A 357 -23.27 -16.93 11.85
N ARG A 358 -24.31 -16.11 12.00
CA ARG A 358 -25.70 -16.60 12.14
C ARG A 358 -26.18 -17.33 10.91
N ARG A 359 -25.78 -16.88 9.70
CA ARG A 359 -26.11 -17.61 8.47
C ARG A 359 -25.47 -18.99 8.47
N VAL A 360 -24.18 -19.10 8.83
CA VAL A 360 -23.49 -20.41 8.94
C VAL A 360 -24.20 -21.30 9.97
N GLU A 361 -24.50 -20.81 11.16
CA GLU A 361 -25.21 -21.52 12.22
C GLU A 361 -26.59 -22.05 11.72
N MET A 362 -27.32 -21.26 10.94
CA MET A 362 -28.62 -21.67 10.40
C MET A 362 -28.49 -22.80 9.35
N PHE A 363 -27.48 -22.74 8.46
CA PHE A 363 -27.25 -23.80 7.50
C PHE A 363 -26.81 -25.11 8.17
N GLU A 364 -25.91 -25.02 9.16
CA GLU A 364 -25.39 -26.18 9.90
C GLU A 364 -26.39 -26.71 10.92
N GLY A 365 -27.30 -25.86 11.42
CA GLY A 365 -28.33 -26.19 12.41
C GLY A 365 -29.47 -27.07 11.92
N GLY A 366 -29.41 -27.53 10.63
CA GLY A 366 -30.36 -28.48 10.11
C GLY A 366 -30.82 -28.24 8.68
N LEU A 367 -30.79 -27.02 8.17
CA LEU A 367 -31.29 -26.69 6.83
C LEU A 367 -30.63 -27.51 5.71
N LEU A 368 -29.31 -27.70 5.81
CA LEU A 368 -28.60 -28.54 4.83
C LEU A 368 -28.99 -29.99 4.94
N LYS A 369 -29.08 -30.55 6.15
CA LYS A 369 -29.47 -31.91 6.41
C LYS A 369 -30.89 -32.24 5.89
N GLU A 370 -31.84 -31.33 6.09
CA GLU A 370 -33.20 -31.50 5.57
C GLU A 370 -33.23 -31.49 4.02
N ALA A 371 -32.41 -30.63 3.38
CA ALA A 371 -32.32 -30.62 1.92
C ALA A 371 -31.64 -31.88 1.35
N GLU A 372 -30.63 -32.43 2.02
CA GLU A 372 -29.98 -33.68 1.68
C GLU A 372 -31.00 -34.84 1.80
N SER A 373 -31.73 -34.89 2.92
CA SER A 373 -32.77 -35.89 3.13
C SER A 373 -33.90 -35.79 2.08
N ALA A 374 -34.30 -34.56 1.74
CA ALA A 374 -35.31 -34.34 0.69
C ALA A 374 -34.84 -34.89 -0.68
N LEU A 375 -33.56 -34.69 -1.03
CA LEU A 375 -32.99 -35.22 -2.27
C LEU A 375 -32.96 -36.77 -2.26
N GLU A 376 -32.56 -37.39 -1.13
CA GLU A 376 -32.55 -38.86 -0.99
C GLU A 376 -33.95 -39.45 -1.15
N VAL A 377 -34.97 -38.84 -0.53
CA VAL A 377 -36.38 -39.27 -0.66
C VAL A 377 -36.86 -39.09 -2.08
N ALA A 378 -36.57 -37.93 -2.72
CA ALA A 378 -36.97 -37.70 -4.12
C ALA A 378 -36.32 -38.71 -5.09
N GLN A 379 -35.05 -39.05 -4.88
CA GLN A 379 -34.33 -40.06 -5.68
C GLN A 379 -34.92 -41.46 -5.46
N ALA A 380 -35.29 -41.83 -4.22
CA ALA A 380 -35.94 -43.10 -3.90
C ALA A 380 -37.31 -43.20 -4.57
N ALA A 381 -38.16 -42.18 -4.40
CA ALA A 381 -39.51 -42.13 -5.02
C ALA A 381 -39.45 -42.21 -6.56
N TYR A 382 -38.44 -41.53 -7.18
CA TYR A 382 -38.21 -41.66 -8.61
C TYR A 382 -37.81 -43.10 -9.04
N ARG A 383 -36.94 -43.76 -8.25
CA ARG A 383 -36.55 -45.17 -8.53
C ARG A 383 -37.72 -46.13 -8.49
N PHE A 384 -38.69 -45.91 -7.57
CA PHE A 384 -39.91 -46.76 -7.47
C PHE A 384 -41.05 -46.33 -8.39
N GLY A 385 -40.84 -45.27 -9.21
CA GLY A 385 -41.85 -44.77 -10.15
C GLY A 385 -43.00 -43.97 -9.51
N GLU A 386 -42.87 -43.61 -8.22
CA GLU A 386 -43.87 -42.85 -7.48
C GLU A 386 -43.86 -41.35 -7.81
N ARG A 387 -42.71 -40.85 -8.22
CA ARG A 387 -42.48 -39.44 -8.55
C ARG A 387 -41.75 -39.25 -9.88
N GLY A 388 -41.94 -38.08 -10.51
CA GLY A 388 -41.30 -37.76 -11.79
C GLY A 388 -39.87 -37.24 -11.63
N LEU A 389 -39.08 -37.28 -12.71
CA LEU A 389 -37.71 -36.74 -12.77
C LEU A 389 -37.62 -35.28 -12.30
N ILE A 390 -38.67 -34.47 -12.54
CA ILE A 390 -38.72 -33.05 -12.21
C ILE A 390 -38.46 -32.79 -10.73
N GLU A 391 -39.03 -33.60 -9.83
CA GLU A 391 -38.87 -33.45 -8.39
C GLU A 391 -37.44 -33.73 -7.93
N VAL A 392 -36.76 -34.71 -8.54
CA VAL A 392 -35.35 -34.98 -8.27
C VAL A 392 -34.47 -33.79 -8.71
N LEU A 393 -34.74 -33.24 -9.89
CA LEU A 393 -34.01 -32.11 -10.41
C LEU A 393 -34.23 -30.83 -9.58
N ASP A 394 -35.44 -30.59 -9.10
CA ASP A 394 -35.78 -29.44 -8.27
C ASP A 394 -35.13 -29.52 -6.86
N THR A 395 -35.26 -30.70 -6.20
CA THR A 395 -34.59 -30.88 -4.89
C THR A 395 -33.07 -30.78 -4.99
N GLN A 396 -32.49 -31.34 -6.08
CA GLN A 396 -31.06 -31.21 -6.33
C GLN A 396 -30.65 -29.75 -6.56
N ARG A 397 -31.45 -28.96 -7.29
CA ARG A 397 -31.19 -27.53 -7.50
C ARG A 397 -31.22 -26.75 -6.19
N VAL A 398 -32.19 -27.07 -5.30
CA VAL A 398 -32.28 -26.46 -3.97
C VAL A 398 -31.04 -26.80 -3.14
N LEU A 399 -30.68 -28.11 -3.04
CA LEU A 399 -29.51 -28.54 -2.27
C LEU A 399 -28.22 -27.85 -2.79
N ARG A 400 -27.99 -27.81 -4.09
CA ARG A 400 -26.84 -27.13 -4.71
C ARG A 400 -26.83 -25.65 -4.35
N GLY A 401 -27.97 -24.96 -4.36
CA GLY A 401 -28.10 -23.55 -3.96
C GLY A 401 -27.70 -23.38 -2.51
N LEU A 402 -28.22 -24.18 -1.60
CA LEU A 402 -27.90 -24.12 -0.16
C LEU A 402 -26.42 -24.40 0.15
N LEU A 403 -25.80 -25.36 -0.56
CA LEU A 403 -24.36 -25.62 -0.44
C LEU A 403 -23.53 -24.42 -0.88
N SER A 404 -23.90 -23.80 -2.01
CA SER A 404 -23.22 -22.58 -2.48
C SER A 404 -23.40 -21.42 -1.50
N ASP A 405 -24.59 -21.25 -0.95
CA ASP A 405 -24.89 -20.18 0.03
C ASP A 405 -24.16 -20.39 1.36
N LEU A 406 -24.03 -21.64 1.83
CA LEU A 406 -23.22 -21.97 3.02
C LEU A 406 -21.75 -21.63 2.79
N LEU A 407 -21.17 -22.06 1.65
CA LEU A 407 -19.78 -21.75 1.33
C LEU A 407 -19.54 -20.24 1.25
N GLN A 408 -20.48 -19.49 0.65
CA GLN A 408 -20.43 -18.04 0.62
C GLN A 408 -20.53 -17.41 2.03
N ALA A 409 -21.43 -17.91 2.88
CA ALA A 409 -21.58 -17.40 4.25
C ALA A 409 -20.31 -17.63 5.10
N ARG A 410 -19.67 -18.80 4.95
CA ARG A 410 -18.37 -19.08 5.59
C ARG A 410 -17.26 -18.15 5.07
N PHE A 411 -17.22 -17.89 3.77
CA PHE A 411 -16.29 -16.93 3.19
C PHE A 411 -16.54 -15.52 3.69
N ASP A 412 -17.80 -15.05 3.71
CA ASP A 412 -18.19 -13.73 4.22
C ASP A 412 -17.75 -13.55 5.68
N LEU A 413 -17.80 -14.63 6.50
CA LEU A 413 -17.27 -14.62 7.86
C LEU A 413 -15.76 -14.36 7.89
N GLN A 414 -14.99 -15.06 7.07
CA GLN A 414 -13.53 -14.86 7.00
C GLN A 414 -13.16 -13.47 6.46
N VAL A 415 -13.94 -12.92 5.54
CA VAL A 415 -13.77 -11.53 5.04
C VAL A 415 -14.00 -10.51 6.15
N ALA A 416 -15.07 -10.67 6.93
CA ALA A 416 -15.37 -9.78 8.05
C ALA A 416 -14.27 -9.82 9.13
N VAL A 417 -13.72 -11.01 9.40
CA VAL A 417 -12.57 -11.18 10.32
C VAL A 417 -11.32 -10.49 9.76
N ALA A 418 -11.03 -10.68 8.47
CA ALA A 418 -9.88 -10.05 7.83
C ALA A 418 -9.96 -8.51 7.88
N GLU A 419 -11.16 -7.94 7.75
CA GLU A 419 -11.37 -6.49 7.87
C GLU A 419 -11.15 -5.99 9.29
N ILE A 420 -11.62 -6.72 10.32
CA ILE A 420 -11.35 -6.38 11.72
C ILE A 420 -9.84 -6.46 12.00
N ASP A 421 -9.15 -7.48 11.50
CA ASP A 421 -7.69 -7.63 11.64
C ASP A 421 -6.93 -6.51 10.95
N ARG A 422 -7.38 -6.08 9.78
CA ARG A 422 -6.86 -4.91 9.08
C ARG A 422 -6.97 -3.63 9.93
N LEU A 423 -8.15 -3.39 10.50
CA LEU A 423 -8.40 -2.20 11.33
C LEU A 423 -7.54 -2.16 12.59
N ARG A 424 -7.27 -3.33 13.22
CA ARG A 424 -6.39 -3.45 14.39
C ARG A 424 -4.92 -3.68 14.03
N ALA A 425 -4.55 -3.63 12.74
CA ALA A 425 -3.21 -3.92 12.23
C ALA A 425 -2.63 -5.26 12.75
N HIS A 426 -3.49 -6.29 12.80
CA HIS A 426 -3.12 -7.62 13.24
C HIS A 426 -2.76 -8.49 12.02
N TYR A 427 -1.46 -8.77 11.87
CA TYR A 427 -0.90 -9.60 10.80
C TYR A 427 0.43 -10.20 11.26
N PRO A 428 0.97 -11.24 10.60
CA PRO A 428 2.27 -11.81 10.96
C PRO A 428 3.39 -10.78 10.79
N LYS A 429 3.99 -10.35 11.91
CA LYS A 429 5.09 -9.34 11.92
C LYS A 429 6.47 -9.96 12.05
N GLU A 430 6.55 -11.26 12.37
CA GLU A 430 7.81 -11.97 12.52
C GLU A 430 8.57 -11.97 11.19
N ASP A 431 9.89 -11.69 11.24
CA ASP A 431 10.81 -11.66 10.09
C ASP A 431 10.59 -10.55 9.03
N LEU A 432 9.90 -9.45 9.36
CA LEU A 432 9.69 -8.31 8.45
C LEU A 432 10.67 -7.14 8.66
N GLU A 433 11.61 -7.25 9.62
CA GLU A 433 12.66 -6.24 9.89
C GLU A 433 13.91 -6.43 9.04
#